data_425aa4260c2bfe5478abb810092bd6d4
#
_entry.id   425aa4260c2bfe5478abb810092bd6d4
#
_cell.length_a   1.000
_cell.length_b   1.000
_cell.length_c   1.000
_cell.angle_alpha   90.00
_cell.angle_beta   90.00
_cell.angle_gamma   90.00
#
_symmetry.space_group_name_H-M   'P 1'
#
loop_
_entity.id
_entity.type
_entity.pdbx_description
1 polymer ?
#
loop_
_entity_poly.entity_id
_entity_poly.type
_entity_poly.pdbx_seq_one_letter_code
_entity_poly.pdbx_strand_id
1 'polypeptide(L)'
;MKPNSGLYALKPWFTRRLTPIVAAAVARQVSPDVFTVAGVAAGAAAVAIALGCWPLAALFLVVRLAGANLDGAVARAAGVSRPWGFVVNEIGDRSSDLLAFAGLAVFAARQGGPGMHWLSWHVIQVLVAALAATLPTFASLAAAAAGAQRRNGGPLGKTERCLFMVLGTAFPVVLPVILGQLVNGSLLTTVLRLRAARRELAAKRQDEDQKVDDVVELAAVRQTLTGVAA
;
A
#
# COMPACT_ATOMS: atom_id res chain seq x y z
N MET A 1 -14.76 -8.24 3.75
CA MET A 1 -13.40 -8.74 3.46
C MET A 1 -12.62 -8.74 4.77
N LYS A 2 -12.03 -9.88 5.17
CA LYS A 2 -11.19 -9.91 6.39
C LYS A 2 -10.06 -8.90 6.20
N PRO A 3 -9.74 -8.04 7.20
CA PRO A 3 -8.75 -6.96 7.06
C PRO A 3 -7.32 -7.47 6.77
N ASN A 4 -7.04 -8.74 7.02
CA ASN A 4 -5.72 -9.38 6.88
C ASN A 4 -5.80 -10.59 5.93
N SER A 5 -5.94 -10.36 4.63
CA SER A 5 -5.85 -11.41 3.61
C SER A 5 -4.48 -11.39 2.90
N GLY A 6 -4.03 -12.53 2.40
CA GLY A 6 -2.73 -12.68 1.71
C GLY A 6 -1.53 -12.63 2.66
N LEU A 7 -0.35 -12.34 2.12
CA LEU A 7 0.88 -12.19 2.91
C LEU A 7 0.81 -11.05 3.93
N TYR A 8 -0.12 -10.11 3.77
CA TYR A 8 -0.38 -9.07 4.76
C TYR A 8 -0.79 -9.64 6.13
N ALA A 9 -1.33 -10.86 6.18
CA ALA A 9 -1.61 -11.58 7.43
C ALA A 9 -0.33 -11.85 8.26
N LEU A 10 0.84 -11.89 7.63
CA LEU A 10 2.14 -12.04 8.31
C LEU A 10 2.66 -10.73 8.94
N LYS A 11 2.05 -9.59 8.64
CA LYS A 11 2.49 -8.28 9.16
C LYS A 11 2.58 -8.25 10.70
N PRO A 12 1.62 -8.76 11.49
CA PRO A 12 1.73 -8.77 12.96
C PRO A 12 2.92 -9.61 13.45
N TRP A 13 3.19 -10.75 12.79
CA TRP A 13 4.34 -11.59 13.09
C TRP A 13 5.66 -10.86 12.78
N PHE A 14 5.75 -10.26 11.59
CA PHE A 14 6.93 -9.50 11.16
C PHE A 14 7.19 -8.30 12.08
N THR A 15 6.14 -7.54 12.43
CA THR A 15 6.26 -6.40 13.35
C THR A 15 6.76 -6.84 14.73
N ARG A 16 6.28 -7.98 15.25
CA ARG A 16 6.79 -8.52 16.53
C ARG A 16 8.28 -8.83 16.50
N ARG A 17 8.80 -9.33 15.37
CA ARG A 17 10.26 -9.57 15.22
C ARG A 17 11.05 -8.27 15.18
N LEU A 18 10.45 -7.17 14.79
CA LEU A 18 11.08 -5.84 14.79
C LEU A 18 10.96 -5.11 16.13
N THR A 19 10.22 -5.64 17.11
CA THR A 19 10.02 -5.00 18.44
C THR A 19 11.33 -4.61 19.13
N PRO A 20 12.38 -5.43 19.19
CA PRO A 20 13.63 -5.03 19.84
C PRO A 20 14.32 -3.86 19.12
N ILE A 21 14.20 -3.79 17.79
CA ILE A 21 14.74 -2.67 17.00
C ILE A 21 13.94 -1.40 17.29
N VAL A 22 12.60 -1.49 17.38
CA VAL A 22 11.74 -0.37 17.77
C VAL A 22 12.10 0.16 19.15
N ALA A 23 12.24 -0.73 20.14
CA ALA A 23 12.61 -0.35 21.50
C ALA A 23 13.98 0.35 21.55
N ALA A 24 14.98 -0.18 20.84
CA ALA A 24 16.31 0.43 20.75
C ALA A 24 16.26 1.80 20.03
N ALA A 25 15.46 1.96 18.98
CA ALA A 25 15.31 3.21 18.26
C ALA A 25 14.64 4.29 19.14
N VAL A 26 13.59 3.93 19.89
CA VAL A 26 12.93 4.84 20.82
C VAL A 26 13.87 5.26 21.94
N ALA A 27 14.62 4.30 22.55
CA ALA A 27 15.58 4.59 23.60
C ALA A 27 16.72 5.52 23.14
N ARG A 28 17.10 5.46 21.87
CA ARG A 28 18.13 6.31 21.26
C ARG A 28 17.57 7.57 20.59
N GLN A 29 16.29 7.84 20.74
CA GLN A 29 15.59 8.98 20.10
C GLN A 29 15.80 9.08 18.58
N VAL A 30 15.90 7.93 17.91
CA VAL A 30 16.04 7.88 16.44
C VAL A 30 14.76 8.39 15.78
N SER A 31 14.91 9.35 14.86
CA SER A 31 13.75 9.86 14.10
C SER A 31 13.11 8.75 13.26
N PRO A 32 11.77 8.62 13.26
CA PRO A 32 11.08 7.71 12.35
C PRO A 32 11.44 7.92 10.88
N ASP A 33 11.73 9.17 10.47
CA ASP A 33 12.07 9.54 9.09
C ASP A 33 13.33 8.82 8.57
N VAL A 34 14.24 8.39 9.47
CA VAL A 34 15.42 7.60 9.09
C VAL A 34 15.02 6.26 8.46
N PHE A 35 13.99 5.61 8.99
CA PHE A 35 13.51 4.34 8.44
C PHE A 35 12.77 4.52 7.12
N THR A 36 12.08 5.66 6.95
CA THR A 36 11.48 6.03 5.67
C THR A 36 12.55 6.22 4.60
N VAL A 37 13.62 6.96 4.90
CA VAL A 37 14.77 7.15 3.99
C VAL A 37 15.44 5.82 3.67
N ALA A 38 15.64 4.95 4.67
CA ALA A 38 16.19 3.61 4.44
C ALA A 38 15.28 2.78 3.53
N GLY A 39 13.95 2.88 3.70
CA GLY A 39 12.97 2.21 2.84
C GLY A 39 13.04 2.69 1.38
N VAL A 40 13.24 3.98 1.14
CA VAL A 40 13.44 4.55 -0.20
C VAL A 40 14.83 4.18 -0.75
N ALA A 41 15.88 4.28 0.07
CA ALA A 41 17.24 3.91 -0.32
C ALA A 41 17.35 2.43 -0.72
N ALA A 42 16.47 1.57 -0.16
CA ALA A 42 16.32 0.19 -0.64
C ALA A 42 15.81 0.08 -2.11
N GLY A 43 15.60 1.22 -2.77
CA GLY A 43 15.50 1.33 -4.23
C GLY A 43 16.75 0.77 -4.96
N ALA A 44 17.87 0.53 -4.22
CA ALA A 44 18.95 -0.34 -4.67
C ALA A 44 18.46 -1.73 -5.14
N ALA A 45 17.30 -2.18 -4.67
CA ALA A 45 16.59 -3.31 -5.26
C ALA A 45 16.37 -3.12 -6.77
N ALA A 46 16.10 -1.91 -7.22
CA ALA A 46 15.93 -1.63 -8.64
C ALA A 46 17.17 -1.98 -9.46
N VAL A 47 18.34 -1.64 -8.95
CA VAL A 47 19.62 -1.99 -9.59
C VAL A 47 19.82 -3.50 -9.58
N ALA A 48 19.57 -4.16 -8.45
CA ALA A 48 19.68 -5.61 -8.34
C ALA A 48 18.73 -6.33 -9.31
N ILE A 49 17.49 -5.87 -9.44
CA ILE A 49 16.51 -6.39 -10.39
C ILE A 49 17.01 -6.16 -11.83
N ALA A 50 17.44 -4.94 -12.17
CA ALA A 50 17.94 -4.58 -13.50
C ALA A 50 19.14 -5.46 -13.93
N LEU A 51 19.97 -5.86 -12.99
CA LEU A 51 21.11 -6.76 -13.21
C LEU A 51 20.72 -8.25 -13.21
N GLY A 52 19.48 -8.59 -12.89
CA GLY A 52 19.03 -9.98 -12.75
C GLY A 52 19.53 -10.68 -11.48
N CYS A 53 20.06 -9.92 -10.51
CA CYS A 53 20.58 -10.47 -9.28
C CYS A 53 19.44 -10.62 -8.23
N TRP A 54 18.60 -11.67 -8.42
CA TRP A 54 17.43 -11.90 -7.57
C TRP A 54 17.74 -12.04 -6.07
N PRO A 55 18.88 -12.61 -5.59
CA PRO A 55 19.15 -12.68 -4.17
C PRO A 55 19.32 -11.29 -3.54
N LEU A 56 20.05 -10.39 -4.22
CA LEU A 56 20.19 -9.00 -3.77
C LEU A 56 18.85 -8.24 -3.89
N ALA A 57 18.08 -8.47 -4.94
CA ALA A 57 16.75 -7.91 -5.07
C ALA A 57 15.85 -8.34 -3.89
N ALA A 58 15.85 -9.61 -3.52
CA ALA A 58 15.12 -10.14 -2.39
C ALA A 58 15.56 -9.48 -1.07
N LEU A 59 16.88 -9.41 -0.83
CA LEU A 59 17.44 -8.78 0.36
C LEU A 59 17.00 -7.32 0.49
N PHE A 60 17.20 -6.52 -0.56
CA PHE A 60 16.84 -5.10 -0.52
C PHE A 60 15.34 -4.85 -0.43
N LEU A 61 14.50 -5.68 -1.06
CA LEU A 61 13.05 -5.59 -0.91
C LEU A 61 12.59 -5.95 0.51
N VAL A 62 13.23 -6.91 1.18
CA VAL A 62 12.96 -7.22 2.60
C VAL A 62 13.38 -6.05 3.48
N VAL A 63 14.57 -5.47 3.27
CA VAL A 63 15.05 -4.28 4.00
C VAL A 63 14.09 -3.11 3.82
N ARG A 64 13.62 -2.87 2.60
CA ARG A 64 12.59 -1.86 2.30
C ARG A 64 11.29 -2.11 3.07
N LEU A 65 10.79 -3.35 3.10
CA LEU A 65 9.58 -3.72 3.84
C LEU A 65 9.77 -3.54 5.35
N ALA A 66 10.96 -3.84 5.87
CA ALA A 66 11.31 -3.62 7.27
C ALA A 66 11.32 -2.11 7.59
N GLY A 67 12.01 -1.29 6.79
CA GLY A 67 12.05 0.17 6.95
C GLY A 67 10.65 0.78 6.99
N ALA A 68 9.81 0.46 6.01
CA ALA A 68 8.43 0.94 5.95
C ALA A 68 7.50 0.46 7.09
N ASN A 69 7.88 -0.59 7.84
CA ASN A 69 7.17 -0.98 9.05
C ASN A 69 7.73 -0.31 10.29
N LEU A 70 9.05 -0.07 10.32
CA LEU A 70 9.76 0.51 11.47
C LEU A 70 9.39 1.98 11.67
N ASP A 71 9.31 2.79 10.60
CA ASP A 71 8.95 4.21 10.71
C ASP A 71 7.61 4.41 11.43
N GLY A 72 6.56 3.73 10.99
CA GLY A 72 5.26 3.79 11.63
C GLY A 72 5.23 3.17 13.04
N ALA A 73 6.03 2.14 13.31
CA ALA A 73 6.11 1.51 14.63
C ALA A 73 6.85 2.41 15.63
N VAL A 74 7.98 3.00 15.23
CA VAL A 74 8.75 3.93 16.07
C VAL A 74 7.95 5.20 16.33
N ALA A 75 7.30 5.80 15.31
CA ALA A 75 6.47 6.99 15.48
C ALA A 75 5.34 6.78 16.51
N ARG A 76 4.65 5.63 16.44
CA ARG A 76 3.62 5.27 17.43
C ARG A 76 4.17 5.03 18.82
N ALA A 77 5.29 4.31 18.94
CA ALA A 77 5.89 3.99 20.22
C ALA A 77 6.50 5.23 20.91
N ALA A 78 7.01 6.18 20.13
CA ALA A 78 7.53 7.45 20.63
C ALA A 78 6.43 8.52 20.85
N GLY A 79 5.17 8.27 20.51
CA GLY A 79 4.09 9.24 20.61
C GLY A 79 4.22 10.44 19.65
N VAL A 80 5.07 10.37 18.62
CA VAL A 80 5.38 11.47 17.69
C VAL A 80 4.72 11.29 16.30
N SER A 81 3.61 10.58 16.27
CA SER A 81 2.87 10.39 15.01
C SER A 81 2.39 11.74 14.45
N ARG A 82 2.86 12.10 13.25
CA ARG A 82 2.53 13.37 12.59
C ARG A 82 1.81 13.11 11.26
N PRO A 83 0.85 13.97 10.87
CA PRO A 83 0.22 13.88 9.55
C PRO A 83 1.24 13.93 8.40
N TRP A 84 2.28 14.76 8.53
CA TRP A 84 3.35 14.86 7.54
C TRP A 84 4.15 13.56 7.40
N GLY A 85 4.44 12.87 8.51
CA GLY A 85 5.11 11.55 8.47
C GLY A 85 4.33 10.51 7.67
N PHE A 86 2.99 10.57 7.70
CA PHE A 86 2.13 9.74 6.85
C PHE A 86 2.34 10.06 5.37
N VAL A 87 2.40 11.34 4.99
CA VAL A 87 2.62 11.78 3.60
C VAL A 87 3.98 11.30 3.10
N VAL A 88 5.04 11.52 3.87
CA VAL A 88 6.42 11.11 3.53
C VAL A 88 6.50 9.60 3.35
N ASN A 89 5.91 8.83 4.27
CA ASN A 89 5.88 7.36 4.16
C ASN A 89 5.14 6.89 2.90
N GLU A 90 4.00 7.52 2.56
CA GLU A 90 3.23 7.13 1.37
C GLU A 90 3.98 7.45 0.07
N ILE A 91 4.61 8.62 -0.01
CA ILE A 91 5.46 9.01 -1.14
C ILE A 91 6.65 8.06 -1.25
N GLY A 92 7.34 7.79 -0.14
CA GLY A 92 8.47 6.86 -0.07
C GLY A 92 8.11 5.45 -0.56
N ASP A 93 6.94 4.96 -0.16
CA ASP A 93 6.41 3.67 -0.62
C ASP A 93 6.15 3.66 -2.13
N ARG A 94 5.58 4.72 -2.68
CA ARG A 94 5.30 4.82 -4.13
C ARG A 94 6.59 4.95 -4.93
N SER A 95 7.51 5.81 -4.50
CA SER A 95 8.82 5.96 -5.14
C SER A 95 9.59 4.64 -5.17
N SER A 96 9.60 3.91 -4.07
CA SER A 96 10.24 2.58 -4.00
C SER A 96 9.59 1.56 -4.93
N ASP A 97 8.25 1.55 -5.04
CA ASP A 97 7.54 0.66 -5.97
C ASP A 97 7.91 1.01 -7.42
N LEU A 98 7.88 2.30 -7.80
CA LEU A 98 8.20 2.76 -9.14
C LEU A 98 9.66 2.45 -9.52
N LEU A 99 10.62 2.66 -8.59
CA LEU A 99 12.01 2.29 -8.81
C LEU A 99 12.19 0.79 -9.05
N ALA A 100 11.48 -0.06 -8.30
CA ALA A 100 11.54 -1.51 -8.51
C ALA A 100 10.96 -1.91 -9.88
N PHE A 101 9.85 -1.29 -10.31
CA PHE A 101 9.32 -1.51 -11.67
C PHE A 101 10.24 -0.96 -12.75
N ALA A 102 10.92 0.18 -12.52
CA ALA A 102 11.92 0.69 -13.45
C ALA A 102 13.09 -0.32 -13.61
N GLY A 103 13.58 -0.88 -12.50
CA GLY A 103 14.57 -1.96 -12.55
C GLY A 103 14.08 -3.17 -13.34
N LEU A 104 12.81 -3.56 -13.14
CA LEU A 104 12.21 -4.67 -13.87
C LEU A 104 12.01 -4.37 -15.36
N ALA A 105 11.74 -3.11 -15.73
CA ALA A 105 11.68 -2.69 -17.14
C ALA A 105 13.06 -2.78 -17.81
N VAL A 106 14.13 -2.35 -17.12
CA VAL A 106 15.52 -2.53 -17.60
C VAL A 106 15.83 -4.02 -17.76
N PHE A 107 15.51 -4.83 -16.77
CA PHE A 107 15.68 -6.28 -16.84
C PHE A 107 14.94 -6.88 -18.04
N ALA A 108 13.67 -6.54 -18.21
CA ALA A 108 12.85 -7.03 -19.33
C ALA A 108 13.39 -6.56 -20.69
N ALA A 109 13.90 -5.32 -20.79
CA ALA A 109 14.49 -4.80 -22.02
C ALA A 109 15.77 -5.56 -22.44
N ARG A 110 16.46 -6.18 -21.49
CA ARG A 110 17.69 -6.97 -21.73
C ARG A 110 17.41 -8.42 -22.14
N GLN A 111 16.17 -8.91 -21.94
CA GLN A 111 15.82 -10.31 -22.26
C GLN A 111 15.64 -10.59 -23.76
N GLY A 112 15.53 -9.55 -24.60
CA GLY A 112 15.23 -9.68 -26.03
C GLY A 112 16.43 -10.01 -26.94
N GLY A 113 17.63 -10.26 -26.38
CA GLY A 113 18.86 -10.49 -27.12
C GLY A 113 19.91 -9.39 -26.93
N PRO A 114 20.93 -9.29 -27.80
CA PRO A 114 21.96 -8.24 -27.71
C PRO A 114 21.36 -6.84 -27.80
N GLY A 115 21.71 -5.97 -26.83
CA GLY A 115 21.19 -4.60 -26.76
C GLY A 115 19.99 -4.42 -25.82
N MET A 116 19.37 -3.24 -25.91
CA MET A 116 18.22 -2.87 -25.08
C MET A 116 16.95 -2.75 -25.93
N HIS A 117 15.97 -3.61 -25.66
CA HIS A 117 14.72 -3.69 -26.44
C HIS A 117 13.57 -3.00 -25.68
N TRP A 118 13.60 -1.65 -25.61
CA TRP A 118 12.64 -0.84 -24.84
C TRP A 118 11.19 -0.91 -25.36
N LEU A 119 10.99 -1.29 -26.63
CA LEU A 119 9.66 -1.46 -27.21
C LEU A 119 9.23 -2.94 -27.22
N SER A 120 9.91 -3.81 -26.47
CA SER A 120 9.52 -5.20 -26.36
C SER A 120 8.18 -5.35 -25.64
N TRP A 121 7.45 -6.41 -25.97
CA TRP A 121 6.18 -6.74 -25.30
C TRP A 121 6.35 -6.87 -23.77
N HIS A 122 7.47 -7.42 -23.31
CA HIS A 122 7.77 -7.58 -21.89
C HIS A 122 7.89 -6.21 -21.18
N VAL A 123 8.54 -5.23 -21.80
CA VAL A 123 8.62 -3.87 -21.24
C VAL A 123 7.23 -3.24 -21.15
N ILE A 124 6.42 -3.37 -22.20
CA ILE A 124 5.04 -2.86 -22.18
C ILE A 124 4.25 -3.51 -21.05
N GLN A 125 4.35 -4.84 -20.86
CA GLN A 125 3.70 -5.52 -19.74
C GLN A 125 4.18 -5.00 -18.36
N VAL A 126 5.49 -4.72 -18.20
CA VAL A 126 6.02 -4.13 -16.97
C VAL A 126 5.40 -2.76 -16.70
N LEU A 127 5.31 -1.90 -17.73
CA LEU A 127 4.73 -0.56 -17.59
C LEU A 127 3.23 -0.63 -17.24
N VAL A 128 2.50 -1.53 -17.86
CA VAL A 128 1.08 -1.78 -17.52
C VAL A 128 0.93 -2.29 -16.09
N ALA A 129 1.82 -3.21 -15.67
CA ALA A 129 1.82 -3.72 -14.29
C ALA A 129 2.18 -2.62 -13.27
N ALA A 130 3.15 -1.75 -13.59
CA ALA A 130 3.50 -0.60 -12.76
C ALA A 130 2.30 0.35 -12.58
N LEU A 131 1.62 0.69 -13.68
CA LEU A 131 0.42 1.52 -13.64
C LEU A 131 -0.69 0.85 -12.82
N ALA A 132 -1.00 -0.41 -13.08
CA ALA A 132 -2.02 -1.15 -12.34
C ALA A 132 -1.70 -1.25 -10.84
N ALA A 133 -0.42 -1.38 -10.45
CA ALA A 133 0.02 -1.47 -9.07
C ALA A 133 -0.20 -0.18 -8.26
N THR A 134 -0.39 0.97 -8.91
CA THR A 134 -0.72 2.24 -8.23
C THR A 134 -2.19 2.32 -7.84
N LEU A 135 -3.08 1.69 -8.60
CA LEU A 135 -4.54 1.81 -8.47
C LEU A 135 -5.09 1.41 -7.09
N PRO A 136 -4.66 0.30 -6.44
CA PRO A 136 -5.19 -0.07 -5.12
C PRO A 136 -4.93 0.99 -4.05
N THR A 137 -3.78 1.67 -4.10
CA THR A 137 -3.44 2.72 -3.15
C THR A 137 -4.20 3.99 -3.47
N PHE A 138 -4.24 4.40 -4.75
CA PHE A 138 -5.00 5.56 -5.19
C PHE A 138 -6.48 5.43 -4.80
N ALA A 139 -7.10 4.30 -5.08
CA ALA A 139 -8.48 4.02 -4.68
C ALA A 139 -8.71 4.10 -3.17
N SER A 140 -7.75 3.60 -2.37
CA SER A 140 -7.83 3.65 -0.91
C SER A 140 -7.67 5.07 -0.35
N LEU A 141 -6.79 5.89 -0.93
CA LEU A 141 -6.59 7.27 -0.53
C LEU A 141 -7.75 8.15 -0.95
N ALA A 142 -8.26 7.98 -2.18
CA ALA A 142 -9.44 8.68 -2.67
C ALA A 142 -10.68 8.37 -1.82
N ALA A 143 -10.89 7.09 -1.47
CA ALA A 143 -11.97 6.68 -0.59
C ALA A 143 -11.84 7.30 0.82
N ALA A 144 -10.61 7.38 1.36
CA ALA A 144 -10.36 8.01 2.65
C ALA A 144 -10.61 9.53 2.61
N ALA A 145 -10.23 10.20 1.52
CA ALA A 145 -10.53 11.61 1.30
C ALA A 145 -12.05 11.89 1.21
N ALA A 146 -12.82 10.90 0.72
CA ALA A 146 -14.29 10.97 0.68
C ALA A 146 -14.96 10.58 2.02
N GLY A 147 -14.19 10.31 3.09
CA GLY A 147 -14.72 9.99 4.41
C GLY A 147 -14.85 8.49 4.73
N ALA A 148 -14.45 7.59 3.82
CA ALA A 148 -14.38 6.16 4.14
C ALA A 148 -13.10 5.80 4.90
N GLN A 149 -13.10 4.64 5.56
CA GLN A 149 -11.90 4.15 6.20
C GLN A 149 -10.85 3.72 5.17
N ARG A 150 -9.58 4.15 5.36
CA ARG A 150 -8.45 3.69 4.54
C ARG A 150 -8.25 2.19 4.68
N ARG A 151 -8.17 1.49 3.54
CA ARG A 151 -8.01 0.04 3.48
C ARG A 151 -6.68 -0.34 2.83
N ASN A 152 -5.88 -1.16 3.52
CA ASN A 152 -4.56 -1.63 3.04
C ASN A 152 -4.56 -3.10 2.64
N GLY A 153 -5.56 -3.89 3.03
CA GLY A 153 -5.69 -5.30 2.68
C GLY A 153 -6.16 -5.54 1.24
N GLY A 154 -6.00 -6.76 0.76
CA GLY A 154 -6.43 -7.21 -0.56
C GLY A 154 -5.61 -8.42 -1.02
N PRO A 155 -6.03 -9.11 -2.10
CA PRO A 155 -5.33 -10.29 -2.60
C PRO A 155 -3.92 -9.98 -3.13
N LEU A 156 -3.67 -8.74 -3.58
CA LEU A 156 -2.35 -8.31 -4.03
C LEU A 156 -1.99 -6.97 -3.39
N GLY A 157 -1.20 -7.05 -2.33
CA GLY A 157 -0.67 -5.92 -1.60
C GLY A 157 0.80 -5.63 -1.95
N LYS A 158 1.45 -4.81 -1.12
CA LYS A 158 2.85 -4.41 -1.27
C LYS A 158 3.82 -5.62 -1.16
N THR A 159 3.56 -6.53 -0.23
CA THR A 159 4.41 -7.70 0.03
C THR A 159 4.35 -8.69 -1.11
N GLU A 160 3.15 -8.96 -1.64
CA GLU A 160 2.95 -9.84 -2.79
C GLU A 160 3.64 -9.28 -4.03
N ARG A 161 3.57 -7.97 -4.27
CA ARG A 161 4.30 -7.33 -5.39
C ARG A 161 5.81 -7.53 -5.28
N CYS A 162 6.38 -7.33 -4.09
CA CYS A 162 7.82 -7.58 -3.88
C CYS A 162 8.19 -9.04 -4.18
N LEU A 163 7.39 -10.00 -3.70
CA LEU A 163 7.61 -11.42 -3.99
C LEU A 163 7.57 -11.71 -5.50
N PHE A 164 6.58 -11.19 -6.20
CA PHE A 164 6.45 -11.39 -7.64
C PHE A 164 7.60 -10.77 -8.44
N MET A 165 8.12 -9.62 -8.01
CA MET A 165 9.32 -9.03 -8.63
C MET A 165 10.56 -9.92 -8.45
N VAL A 166 10.75 -10.47 -7.25
CA VAL A 166 11.84 -11.44 -7.01
C VAL A 166 11.69 -12.68 -7.86
N LEU A 167 10.49 -13.27 -7.90
CA LEU A 167 10.22 -14.47 -8.71
C LEU A 167 10.39 -14.22 -10.21
N GLY A 168 9.92 -13.06 -10.71
CA GLY A 168 10.11 -12.69 -12.12
C GLY A 168 11.57 -12.47 -12.50
N THR A 169 12.39 -11.97 -11.57
CA THR A 169 13.82 -11.80 -11.77
C THR A 169 14.57 -13.13 -11.66
N ALA A 170 14.16 -14.02 -10.74
CA ALA A 170 14.75 -15.33 -10.55
C ALA A 170 14.41 -16.31 -11.70
N PHE A 171 13.21 -16.20 -12.25
CA PHE A 171 12.67 -17.09 -13.27
C PHE A 171 12.13 -16.29 -14.48
N PRO A 172 13.00 -15.78 -15.38
CA PRO A 172 12.58 -14.91 -16.48
C PRO A 172 11.52 -15.54 -17.42
N VAL A 173 11.55 -16.86 -17.58
CA VAL A 173 10.58 -17.60 -18.44
C VAL A 173 9.14 -17.39 -17.97
N VAL A 174 8.89 -17.25 -16.67
CA VAL A 174 7.54 -17.03 -16.11
C VAL A 174 7.20 -15.56 -15.93
N LEU A 175 8.10 -14.64 -16.27
CA LEU A 175 7.90 -13.20 -16.12
C LEU A 175 6.58 -12.71 -16.74
N PRO A 176 6.18 -13.11 -17.97
CA PRO A 176 4.91 -12.64 -18.54
C PRO A 176 3.69 -13.05 -17.71
N VAL A 177 3.70 -14.26 -17.15
CA VAL A 177 2.64 -14.76 -16.28
C VAL A 177 2.59 -13.96 -14.98
N ILE A 178 3.76 -13.69 -14.38
CA ILE A 178 3.87 -12.89 -13.15
C ILE A 178 3.37 -11.46 -13.38
N LEU A 179 3.71 -10.84 -14.51
CA LEU A 179 3.21 -9.51 -14.86
C LEU A 179 1.69 -9.51 -15.04
N GLY A 180 1.13 -10.53 -15.68
CA GLY A 180 -0.31 -10.73 -15.78
C GLY A 180 -0.98 -10.83 -14.40
N GLN A 181 -0.38 -11.58 -13.46
CA GLN A 181 -0.88 -11.69 -12.09
C GLN A 181 -0.78 -10.35 -11.32
N LEU A 182 0.29 -9.59 -11.54
CA LEU A 182 0.44 -8.25 -10.98
C LEU A 182 -0.67 -7.30 -11.44
N VAL A 183 -1.01 -7.33 -12.73
CA VAL A 183 -2.11 -6.52 -13.29
C VAL A 183 -3.45 -6.97 -12.73
N ASN A 184 -3.81 -8.24 -12.92
CA ASN A 184 -5.12 -8.77 -12.52
C ASN A 184 -5.35 -8.68 -11.01
N GLY A 185 -4.34 -9.02 -10.21
CA GLY A 185 -4.40 -8.93 -8.76
C GLY A 185 -4.53 -7.49 -8.25
N SER A 186 -3.85 -6.53 -8.91
CA SER A 186 -3.99 -5.11 -8.59
C SER A 186 -5.39 -4.59 -8.94
N LEU A 187 -5.92 -4.93 -10.11
CA LEU A 187 -7.27 -4.55 -10.52
C LEU A 187 -8.32 -5.15 -9.58
N LEU A 188 -8.20 -6.43 -9.26
CA LEU A 188 -9.10 -7.10 -8.32
C LEU A 188 -9.04 -6.43 -6.94
N THR A 189 -7.85 -6.14 -6.43
CA THR A 189 -7.67 -5.45 -5.14
C THR A 189 -8.33 -4.07 -5.17
N THR A 190 -8.18 -3.33 -6.26
CA THR A 190 -8.79 -2.01 -6.47
C THR A 190 -10.32 -2.11 -6.42
N VAL A 191 -10.90 -3.02 -7.19
CA VAL A 191 -12.37 -3.22 -7.24
C VAL A 191 -12.91 -3.59 -5.86
N LEU A 192 -12.24 -4.50 -5.15
CA LEU A 192 -12.66 -4.90 -3.79
C LEU A 192 -12.60 -3.73 -2.81
N ARG A 193 -11.56 -2.88 -2.87
CA ARG A 193 -11.46 -1.68 -2.03
C ARG A 193 -12.53 -0.66 -2.33
N LEU A 194 -12.80 -0.38 -3.61
CA LEU A 194 -13.84 0.56 -4.04
C LEU A 194 -15.24 0.06 -3.63
N ARG A 195 -15.54 -1.23 -3.83
CA ARG A 195 -16.80 -1.81 -3.38
C ARG A 195 -17.00 -1.70 -1.87
N ALA A 196 -15.94 -1.93 -1.09
CA ALA A 196 -16.01 -1.81 0.35
C ALA A 196 -16.18 -0.35 0.81
N ALA A 197 -15.47 0.60 0.18
CA ALA A 197 -15.62 2.03 0.45
C ALA A 197 -17.04 2.53 0.09
N ARG A 198 -17.57 2.12 -1.06
CA ARG A 198 -18.95 2.48 -1.48
C ARG A 198 -19.99 2.03 -0.46
N ARG A 199 -19.86 0.79 0.04
CA ARG A 199 -20.79 0.26 1.07
C ARG A 199 -20.69 1.05 2.38
N GLU A 200 -19.49 1.40 2.80
CA GLU A 200 -19.25 2.19 4.01
C GLU A 200 -19.82 3.60 3.90
N LEU A 201 -19.58 4.29 2.77
CA LEU A 201 -20.11 5.62 2.53
C LEU A 201 -21.65 5.64 2.42
N ALA A 202 -22.24 4.59 1.82
CA ALA A 202 -23.70 4.46 1.77
C ALA A 202 -24.29 4.25 3.18
N ALA A 203 -23.68 3.41 4.00
CA ALA A 203 -24.12 3.22 5.39
C ALA A 203 -24.03 4.50 6.22
N LYS A 204 -22.92 5.25 6.09
CA LYS A 204 -22.76 6.54 6.79
C LYS A 204 -23.83 7.56 6.40
N ARG A 205 -24.15 7.62 5.11
CA ARG A 205 -25.24 8.52 4.64
C ARG A 205 -26.58 8.14 5.26
N GLN A 206 -26.91 6.84 5.29
CA GLN A 206 -28.16 6.38 5.91
C GLN A 206 -28.23 6.73 7.39
N ASP A 207 -27.10 6.56 8.13
CA ASP A 207 -27.03 6.96 9.54
C ASP A 207 -27.17 8.46 9.74
N GLU A 208 -26.66 9.28 8.82
CA GLU A 208 -26.80 10.74 8.87
C GLU A 208 -28.26 11.16 8.58
N ASP A 209 -28.87 10.59 7.53
CA ASP A 209 -30.27 10.85 7.17
C ASP A 209 -31.21 10.46 8.35
N GLN A 210 -31.00 9.28 8.96
CA GLN A 210 -31.78 8.84 10.11
C GLN A 210 -31.65 9.79 11.30
N LYS A 211 -30.44 10.29 11.60
CA LYS A 211 -30.25 11.27 12.70
C LYS A 211 -30.97 12.59 12.44
N VAL A 212 -31.01 13.02 11.18
CA VAL A 212 -31.75 14.24 10.82
C VAL A 212 -33.25 14.01 11.03
N ASP A 213 -33.80 12.87 10.60
CA ASP A 213 -35.20 12.53 10.79
C ASP A 213 -35.58 12.46 12.29
N ASP A 214 -34.75 11.81 13.11
CA ASP A 214 -34.93 11.73 14.56
C ASP A 214 -34.95 13.11 15.22
N VAL A 215 -34.07 14.02 14.81
CA VAL A 215 -34.01 15.40 15.30
C VAL A 215 -35.27 16.17 14.91
N VAL A 216 -35.75 16.01 13.68
CA VAL A 216 -36.99 16.66 13.18
C VAL A 216 -38.20 16.16 13.96
N GLU A 217 -38.29 14.86 14.19
CA GLU A 217 -39.39 14.26 14.98
C GLU A 217 -39.40 14.77 16.43
N LEU A 218 -38.23 14.80 17.10
CA LEU A 218 -38.08 15.35 18.46
C LEU A 218 -38.49 16.82 18.53
N ALA A 219 -38.12 17.63 17.51
CA ALA A 219 -38.48 19.02 17.44
C ALA A 219 -40.02 19.20 17.30
N ALA A 220 -40.65 18.36 16.45
CA ALA A 220 -42.11 18.38 16.28
C ALA A 220 -42.86 17.99 17.56
N VAL A 221 -42.41 16.95 18.27
CA VAL A 221 -42.98 16.52 19.55
C VAL A 221 -42.83 17.66 20.61
N ARG A 222 -41.69 18.33 20.65
CA ARG A 222 -41.47 19.44 21.58
C ARG A 222 -42.39 20.62 21.30
N GLN A 223 -42.62 20.97 20.03
CA GLN A 223 -43.55 22.04 19.67
C GLN A 223 -45.00 21.72 20.06
N THR A 224 -45.41 20.46 19.90
CA THR A 224 -46.74 20.00 20.29
C THR A 224 -46.95 20.11 21.81
N LEU A 225 -45.94 19.72 22.59
CA LEU A 225 -45.98 19.80 24.05
C LEU A 225 -45.99 21.25 24.59
N THR A 226 -45.25 22.15 23.93
CA THR A 226 -45.26 23.57 24.34
C THR A 226 -46.50 24.32 23.89
N GLY A 227 -47.12 23.93 22.80
CA GLY A 227 -48.39 24.51 22.31
C GLY A 227 -49.62 24.08 23.09
N VAL A 228 -49.57 22.99 23.86
CA VAL A 228 -50.68 22.54 24.73
C VAL A 228 -50.62 23.19 26.13
N ALA A 229 -49.49 23.81 26.50
CA ALA A 229 -49.29 24.45 27.80
C ALA A 229 -49.59 25.97 27.79
N ALA A 230 -50.02 26.51 26.67
CA ALA A 230 -50.50 27.93 26.53
C ALA A 230 -52.00 27.98 26.30
#